data_6fecdbad5103ccec6f379e107c146b1b
#
_entry.id   6fecdbad5103ccec6f379e107c146b1b
#
_cell.length_a   1.000
_cell.length_b   1.000
_cell.length_c   1.000
_cell.angle_alpha   90.00
_cell.angle_beta   90.00
_cell.angle_gamma   90.00
#
_symmetry.space_group_name_H-M   'P 1'
#
loop_
_entity.id
_entity.type
_entity.pdbx_description
1 polymer ?
#
loop_
_entity_poly.entity_id
_entity_poly.type
_entity_poly.pdbx_seq_one_letter_code
_entity_poly.pdbx_strand_id
1 'polypeptide(L)'
;MGFFSKIKEGLLKTRNSIASGVTSIINSFTKIDEELFEELEEMLVMSDIGVMTATEICDMLRKKIKEQGITDPAVIKGLMKEIIAEMLGEDEGLHLDTKPSVILVIGVNGVGKTTTIGKLSSILKSSGKNVVLGAADTFRAAAIDQLGVWADRAGVTMVKSVEGTDPASVVFDTISSAKSKGADVIICDTAGRLHNKKNLMDELAKINRVIGRELPDASVETLLVLDAATGQNAVNQAREFKNVTNITGIVLTKLDGTAKGGIIIPIKNELNIPVKFVGVGEGIDDLQTFSSKEFVDGIFDEEN
;
A
#
# COMPACT_ATOMS: atom_id res chain seq x y z
N MET A 1 -15.57 -16.63 6.04
CA MET A 1 -14.60 -15.99 6.94
C MET A 1 -14.85 -14.49 6.88
N GLY A 2 -14.92 -13.81 8.01
CA GLY A 2 -15.16 -12.36 8.04
C GLY A 2 -13.95 -11.58 7.55
N PHE A 3 -14.18 -10.34 7.11
CA PHE A 3 -13.18 -9.39 6.64
C PHE A 3 -11.96 -9.27 7.59
N PHE A 4 -12.21 -9.21 8.89
CA PHE A 4 -11.19 -9.13 9.97
C PHE A 4 -10.23 -10.34 10.05
N SER A 5 -10.66 -11.53 9.60
CA SER A 5 -9.86 -12.75 9.64
C SER A 5 -8.70 -12.72 8.64
N LYS A 6 -8.91 -12.16 7.44
CA LYS A 6 -7.90 -12.20 6.35
C LYS A 6 -6.68 -11.32 6.60
N ILE A 7 -6.86 -10.13 7.18
CA ILE A 7 -5.72 -9.25 7.53
C ILE A 7 -4.90 -9.89 8.64
N LYS A 8 -5.56 -10.42 9.69
CA LYS A 8 -4.86 -11.12 10.79
C LYS A 8 -4.07 -12.33 10.30
N GLU A 9 -4.64 -13.16 9.43
CA GLU A 9 -3.93 -14.29 8.81
C GLU A 9 -2.73 -13.80 7.98
N GLY A 10 -2.90 -12.76 7.19
CA GLY A 10 -1.82 -12.16 6.39
C GLY A 10 -0.69 -11.60 7.24
N LEU A 11 -0.97 -11.19 8.48
CA LEU A 11 0.02 -10.63 9.41
C LEU A 11 0.71 -11.65 10.32
N LEU A 12 0.36 -12.94 10.28
CA LEU A 12 0.91 -13.94 11.20
C LEU A 12 2.44 -13.95 11.25
N LYS A 13 3.12 -13.88 10.11
CA LYS A 13 4.58 -13.87 10.06
C LYS A 13 5.16 -12.57 10.62
N THR A 14 4.56 -11.43 10.31
CA THR A 14 4.94 -10.11 10.83
C THR A 14 4.73 -10.04 12.34
N ARG A 15 3.59 -10.55 12.84
CA ARG A 15 3.29 -10.67 14.27
C ARG A 15 4.34 -11.49 14.99
N ASN A 16 4.69 -12.67 14.45
CA ASN A 16 5.71 -13.53 15.06
C ASN A 16 7.09 -12.85 15.10
N SER A 17 7.40 -11.99 14.14
CA SER A 17 8.65 -11.22 14.17
C SER A 17 8.62 -10.11 15.24
N ILE A 18 7.60 -9.25 15.21
CA ILE A 18 7.53 -8.05 16.05
C ILE A 18 7.06 -8.38 17.47
N ALA A 19 5.86 -8.93 17.63
CA ALA A 19 5.27 -9.13 18.97
C ALA A 19 6.02 -10.15 19.81
N SER A 20 6.50 -11.26 19.20
CA SER A 20 7.31 -12.22 19.93
C SER A 20 8.69 -11.67 20.30
N GLY A 21 9.30 -10.85 19.42
CA GLY A 21 10.54 -10.15 19.70
C GLY A 21 10.40 -9.20 20.88
N VAL A 22 9.38 -8.33 20.87
CA VAL A 22 9.05 -7.41 21.97
C VAL A 22 8.81 -8.20 23.27
N THR A 23 8.00 -9.25 23.23
CA THR A 23 7.71 -10.06 24.42
C THR A 23 8.96 -10.74 24.97
N SER A 24 9.84 -11.26 24.12
CA SER A 24 11.10 -11.88 24.53
C SER A 24 12.02 -10.90 25.26
N ILE A 25 12.17 -9.68 24.70
CA ILE A 25 12.98 -8.63 25.33
C ILE A 25 12.39 -8.22 26.67
N ILE A 26 11.10 -7.90 26.73
CA ILE A 26 10.42 -7.51 27.97
C ILE A 26 10.63 -8.54 29.08
N ASN A 27 10.55 -9.82 28.76
CA ASN A 27 10.70 -10.92 29.73
C ASN A 27 12.15 -11.09 30.23
N SER A 28 13.14 -10.57 29.51
CA SER A 28 14.56 -10.62 29.94
C SER A 28 14.94 -9.49 30.89
N PHE A 29 14.11 -8.46 31.02
CA PHE A 29 14.38 -7.29 31.85
C PHE A 29 13.45 -7.26 33.08
N THR A 30 14.01 -6.88 34.25
CA THR A 30 13.25 -6.67 35.48
C THR A 30 12.99 -5.19 35.76
N LYS A 31 13.58 -4.29 35.01
CA LYS A 31 13.48 -2.82 35.12
C LYS A 31 13.57 -2.20 33.73
N ILE A 32 13.10 -0.97 33.62
CA ILE A 32 13.22 -0.18 32.39
C ILE A 32 14.52 0.65 32.49
N ASP A 33 15.48 0.35 31.64
CA ASP A 33 16.75 1.07 31.50
C ASP A 33 17.15 1.23 30.02
N GLU A 34 18.29 1.88 29.76
CA GLU A 34 18.73 2.14 28.38
C GLU A 34 19.04 0.86 27.59
N GLU A 35 19.54 -0.19 28.23
CA GLU A 35 19.83 -1.47 27.58
C GLU A 35 18.54 -2.09 26.98
N LEU A 36 17.42 -1.99 27.69
CA LEU A 36 16.12 -2.43 27.19
C LEU A 36 15.71 -1.66 25.92
N PHE A 37 15.92 -0.34 25.87
CA PHE A 37 15.60 0.46 24.68
C PHE A 37 16.53 0.16 23.50
N GLU A 38 17.80 -0.09 23.75
CA GLU A 38 18.76 -0.48 22.72
C GLU A 38 18.36 -1.81 22.09
N GLU A 39 18.01 -2.82 22.88
CA GLU A 39 17.53 -4.10 22.37
C GLU A 39 16.20 -3.99 21.62
N LEU A 40 15.26 -3.16 22.08
CA LEU A 40 14.00 -2.90 21.37
C LEU A 40 14.25 -2.22 20.03
N GLU A 41 15.12 -1.22 19.97
CA GLU A 41 15.47 -0.52 18.74
C GLU A 41 16.11 -1.46 17.73
N GLU A 42 17.08 -2.28 18.15
CA GLU A 42 17.72 -3.28 17.30
C GLU A 42 16.70 -4.29 16.75
N MET A 43 15.81 -4.79 17.58
CA MET A 43 14.76 -5.72 17.19
C MET A 43 13.79 -5.10 16.16
N LEU A 44 13.39 -3.83 16.34
CA LEU A 44 12.53 -3.13 15.41
C LEU A 44 13.22 -2.95 14.05
N VAL A 45 14.51 -2.61 14.04
CA VAL A 45 15.32 -2.50 12.82
C VAL A 45 15.40 -3.86 12.11
N MET A 46 15.66 -4.94 12.85
CA MET A 46 15.70 -6.32 12.30
C MET A 46 14.34 -6.76 11.76
N SER A 47 13.26 -6.17 12.21
CA SER A 47 11.88 -6.39 11.72
C SER A 47 11.50 -5.50 10.54
N ASP A 48 12.47 -4.95 9.80
CA ASP A 48 12.29 -4.05 8.63
C ASP A 48 11.57 -2.72 8.93
N ILE A 49 11.45 -2.30 10.19
CA ILE A 49 10.85 -0.98 10.55
C ILE A 49 11.78 0.17 10.16
N GLY A 50 13.10 -0.11 10.05
CA GLY A 50 14.11 0.90 9.69
C GLY A 50 14.56 1.74 10.87
N VAL A 51 15.80 2.23 10.79
CA VAL A 51 16.47 2.92 11.92
C VAL A 51 15.71 4.16 12.36
N MET A 52 15.35 5.05 11.45
CA MET A 52 14.69 6.32 11.79
C MET A 52 13.38 6.10 12.54
N THR A 53 12.52 5.24 12.03
CA THR A 53 11.22 4.94 12.64
C THR A 53 11.38 4.15 13.95
N ALA A 54 12.35 3.23 14.04
CA ALA A 54 12.64 2.48 15.27
C ALA A 54 13.11 3.41 16.40
N THR A 55 14.04 4.34 16.11
CA THR A 55 14.49 5.35 17.06
C THR A 55 13.31 6.23 17.52
N GLU A 56 12.46 6.70 16.61
CA GLU A 56 11.30 7.53 16.95
C GLU A 56 10.30 6.78 17.84
N ILE A 57 10.02 5.50 17.57
CA ILE A 57 9.17 4.66 18.43
C ILE A 57 9.78 4.57 19.84
N CYS A 58 11.08 4.32 19.97
CA CYS A 58 11.77 4.24 21.25
C CYS A 58 11.78 5.59 22.00
N ASP A 59 11.93 6.70 21.30
CA ASP A 59 11.87 8.04 21.91
C ASP A 59 10.48 8.39 22.42
N MET A 60 9.43 8.07 21.64
CA MET A 60 8.04 8.22 22.07
C MET A 60 7.75 7.35 23.30
N LEU A 61 8.29 6.12 23.31
CA LEU A 61 8.15 5.19 24.42
C LEU A 61 8.84 5.73 25.69
N ARG A 62 10.10 6.20 25.60
CA ARG A 62 10.82 6.85 26.71
C ARG A 62 10.02 8.01 27.28
N LYS A 63 9.47 8.85 26.41
CA LYS A 63 8.66 10.01 26.80
C LYS A 63 7.40 9.58 27.55
N LYS A 64 6.60 8.65 27.02
CA LYS A 64 5.38 8.16 27.68
C LYS A 64 5.68 7.51 29.04
N ILE A 65 6.72 6.69 29.11
CA ILE A 65 7.16 6.03 30.37
C ILE A 65 7.53 7.08 31.43
N LYS A 66 8.29 8.09 31.05
CA LYS A 66 8.69 9.17 31.97
C LYS A 66 7.50 10.00 32.45
N GLU A 67 6.59 10.37 31.54
CA GLU A 67 5.41 11.19 31.84
C GLU A 67 4.42 10.46 32.75
N GLN A 68 4.29 9.14 32.59
CA GLN A 68 3.35 8.32 33.37
C GLN A 68 4.00 7.66 34.60
N GLY A 69 5.30 7.82 34.80
CA GLY A 69 6.02 7.24 35.94
C GLY A 69 6.04 5.70 35.92
N ILE A 70 6.07 5.08 34.75
CA ILE A 70 6.02 3.64 34.57
C ILE A 70 7.37 3.02 34.91
N THR A 71 7.35 1.94 35.67
CA THR A 71 8.56 1.19 36.10
C THR A 71 8.51 -0.29 35.71
N ASP A 72 7.35 -0.82 35.36
CA ASP A 72 7.14 -2.22 35.01
C ASP A 72 7.32 -2.45 33.50
N PRO A 73 8.32 -3.26 33.05
CA PRO A 73 8.50 -3.58 31.66
C PRO A 73 7.29 -4.25 30.97
N ALA A 74 6.44 -4.95 31.71
CA ALA A 74 5.27 -5.64 31.17
C ALA A 74 4.28 -4.71 30.44
N VAL A 75 4.29 -3.41 30.76
CA VAL A 75 3.40 -2.40 30.16
C VAL A 75 3.89 -1.95 28.78
N ILE A 76 5.17 -2.17 28.44
CA ILE A 76 5.81 -1.69 27.21
C ILE A 76 5.07 -2.16 25.94
N LYS A 77 4.65 -3.42 25.90
CA LYS A 77 3.91 -3.98 24.75
C LYS A 77 2.64 -3.17 24.43
N GLY A 78 1.89 -2.80 25.48
CA GLY A 78 0.69 -1.96 25.34
C GLY A 78 1.01 -0.55 24.86
N LEU A 79 2.07 0.08 25.42
CA LEU A 79 2.50 1.40 25.00
C LEU A 79 3.00 1.43 23.54
N MET A 80 3.75 0.41 23.11
CA MET A 80 4.17 0.28 21.71
C MET A 80 2.97 0.16 20.77
N LYS A 81 1.95 -0.61 21.16
CA LYS A 81 0.70 -0.72 20.42
C LYS A 81 0.04 0.65 20.22
N GLU A 82 -0.05 1.45 21.29
CA GLU A 82 -0.59 2.81 21.23
C GLU A 82 0.24 3.73 20.35
N ILE A 83 1.57 3.72 20.50
CA ILE A 83 2.49 4.56 19.74
C ILE A 83 2.38 4.26 18.23
N ILE A 84 2.40 2.98 17.86
CA ILE A 84 2.29 2.59 16.46
C ILE A 84 0.93 2.97 15.88
N ALA A 85 -0.16 2.84 16.65
CA ALA A 85 -1.48 3.29 16.24
C ALA A 85 -1.51 4.83 16.02
N GLU A 86 -0.87 5.60 16.91
CA GLU A 86 -0.75 7.05 16.79
C GLU A 86 0.07 7.46 15.54
N MET A 87 1.17 6.78 15.24
CA MET A 87 2.00 7.02 14.05
C MET A 87 1.29 6.69 12.74
N LEU A 88 0.48 5.63 12.72
CA LEU A 88 -0.32 5.26 11.54
C LEU A 88 -1.47 6.25 11.30
N GLY A 89 -2.02 6.83 12.36
CA GLY A 89 -3.07 7.84 12.28
C GLY A 89 -4.39 7.32 11.71
N GLU A 90 -5.17 8.23 11.14
CA GLU A 90 -6.47 7.91 10.54
C GLU A 90 -6.34 7.19 9.21
N ASP A 91 -7.30 6.32 8.93
CA ASP A 91 -7.41 5.58 7.67
C ASP A 91 -7.99 6.48 6.58
N GLU A 92 -7.40 6.44 5.39
CA GLU A 92 -7.86 7.20 4.23
C GLU A 92 -8.35 6.26 3.13
N GLY A 93 -9.60 6.41 2.73
CA GLY A 93 -10.19 5.69 1.60
C GLY A 93 -9.80 6.27 0.23
N LEU A 94 -10.41 5.73 -0.82
CA LEU A 94 -10.31 6.31 -2.16
C LEU A 94 -11.18 7.56 -2.27
N HIS A 95 -10.65 8.61 -2.88
CA HIS A 95 -11.38 9.81 -3.25
C HIS A 95 -11.93 9.67 -4.68
N LEU A 96 -13.16 9.22 -4.80
CA LEU A 96 -13.87 8.98 -6.07
C LEU A 96 -15.11 9.87 -6.17
N ASP A 97 -14.89 11.19 -6.04
CA ASP A 97 -15.95 12.19 -5.86
C ASP A 97 -16.56 12.65 -7.20
N THR A 98 -15.94 12.29 -8.31
CA THR A 98 -16.36 12.69 -9.66
C THR A 98 -16.79 11.50 -10.52
N LYS A 99 -17.46 11.78 -11.65
CA LYS A 99 -17.91 10.78 -12.61
C LYS A 99 -17.49 11.18 -14.04
N PRO A 100 -16.49 10.51 -14.61
CA PRO A 100 -15.64 9.50 -13.99
C PRO A 100 -14.57 10.09 -13.06
N SER A 101 -14.19 9.31 -12.03
CA SER A 101 -12.92 9.48 -11.32
C SER A 101 -11.84 8.63 -11.99
N VAL A 102 -10.56 8.98 -11.82
CA VAL A 102 -9.43 8.28 -12.43
C VAL A 102 -8.51 7.69 -11.37
N ILE A 103 -8.12 6.44 -11.53
CA ILE A 103 -7.10 5.78 -10.71
C ILE A 103 -5.93 5.40 -11.62
N LEU A 104 -4.76 5.98 -11.37
CA LEU A 104 -3.50 5.56 -11.98
C LEU A 104 -2.81 4.56 -11.05
N VAL A 105 -2.45 3.38 -11.56
CA VAL A 105 -1.74 2.37 -10.78
C VAL A 105 -0.30 2.32 -11.25
N ILE A 106 0.62 2.72 -10.37
CA ILE A 106 2.06 2.82 -10.62
C ILE A 106 2.85 1.85 -9.72
N GLY A 107 4.12 1.63 -10.02
CA GLY A 107 5.03 0.77 -9.26
C GLY A 107 5.96 -0.02 -10.15
N VAL A 108 7.01 -0.63 -9.61
CA VAL A 108 7.98 -1.40 -10.39
C VAL A 108 7.36 -2.71 -10.95
N ASN A 109 8.05 -3.36 -11.87
CA ASN A 109 7.58 -4.63 -12.41
C ASN A 109 7.63 -5.73 -11.35
N GLY A 110 6.61 -6.63 -11.33
CA GLY A 110 6.54 -7.78 -10.42
C GLY A 110 5.94 -7.51 -9.04
N VAL A 111 5.63 -6.27 -8.70
CA VAL A 111 5.01 -5.92 -7.39
C VAL A 111 3.51 -6.24 -7.30
N GLY A 112 2.87 -6.66 -8.39
CA GLY A 112 1.45 -7.04 -8.37
C GLY A 112 0.49 -5.95 -8.87
N LYS A 113 0.93 -4.97 -9.69
CA LYS A 113 0.05 -3.92 -10.24
C LYS A 113 -1.18 -4.50 -10.95
N THR A 114 -0.98 -5.33 -11.95
CA THR A 114 -2.06 -5.91 -12.77
C THR A 114 -3.04 -6.73 -11.92
N THR A 115 -2.53 -7.50 -10.95
CA THR A 115 -3.34 -8.24 -9.97
C THR A 115 -4.14 -7.29 -9.08
N THR A 116 -3.51 -6.21 -8.60
CA THR A 116 -4.18 -5.17 -7.80
C THR A 116 -5.30 -4.51 -8.58
N ILE A 117 -5.08 -4.15 -9.86
CA ILE A 117 -6.10 -3.56 -10.73
C ILE A 117 -7.31 -4.50 -10.86
N GLY A 118 -7.06 -5.79 -11.11
CA GLY A 118 -8.13 -6.78 -11.23
C GLY A 118 -8.97 -6.90 -9.96
N LYS A 119 -8.33 -7.01 -8.80
CA LYS A 119 -8.99 -7.11 -7.49
C LYS A 119 -9.75 -5.81 -7.14
N LEU A 120 -9.12 -4.65 -7.36
CA LEU A 120 -9.75 -3.35 -7.13
C LEU A 120 -10.96 -3.14 -8.03
N SER A 121 -10.88 -3.57 -9.29
CA SER A 121 -12.00 -3.54 -10.22
C SER A 121 -13.19 -4.37 -9.73
N SER A 122 -12.91 -5.55 -9.17
CA SER A 122 -13.94 -6.42 -8.57
C SER A 122 -14.60 -5.75 -7.35
N ILE A 123 -13.82 -5.14 -6.47
CA ILE A 123 -14.31 -4.40 -5.29
C ILE A 123 -15.22 -3.25 -5.73
N LEU A 124 -14.77 -2.41 -6.66
CA LEU A 124 -15.54 -1.27 -7.14
C LEU A 124 -16.81 -1.69 -7.86
N LYS A 125 -16.75 -2.73 -8.69
CA LYS A 125 -17.94 -3.28 -9.36
C LYS A 125 -18.94 -3.86 -8.37
N SER A 126 -18.48 -4.58 -7.36
CA SER A 126 -19.34 -5.14 -6.31
C SER A 126 -20.01 -4.05 -5.48
N SER A 127 -19.40 -2.86 -5.37
CA SER A 127 -20.01 -1.66 -4.78
C SER A 127 -20.95 -0.89 -5.72
N GLY A 128 -21.26 -1.45 -6.91
CA GLY A 128 -22.18 -0.87 -7.88
C GLY A 128 -21.57 0.15 -8.84
N LYS A 129 -20.24 0.31 -8.86
CA LYS A 129 -19.55 1.23 -9.78
C LYS A 129 -19.38 0.61 -11.17
N ASN A 130 -19.59 1.43 -12.21
CA ASN A 130 -19.26 1.08 -13.58
C ASN A 130 -17.78 1.42 -13.84
N VAL A 131 -16.94 0.39 -14.05
CA VAL A 131 -15.47 0.52 -14.16
C VAL A 131 -15.02 0.27 -15.59
N VAL A 132 -14.11 1.10 -16.09
CA VAL A 132 -13.39 0.92 -17.36
C VAL A 132 -11.90 0.86 -17.10
N LEU A 133 -11.23 -0.18 -17.62
CA LEU A 133 -9.78 -0.35 -17.53
C LEU A 133 -9.07 0.19 -18.77
N GLY A 134 -7.88 0.79 -18.56
CA GLY A 134 -6.95 1.18 -19.61
C GLY A 134 -5.64 0.42 -19.49
N ALA A 135 -5.28 -0.38 -20.50
CA ALA A 135 -4.03 -1.14 -20.56
C ALA A 135 -2.88 -0.25 -21.06
N ALA A 136 -2.40 0.68 -20.21
CA ALA A 136 -1.36 1.65 -20.60
C ALA A 136 0.09 1.14 -20.35
N ASP A 137 0.32 -0.07 -19.78
CA ASP A 137 1.61 -0.78 -19.85
C ASP A 137 1.79 -1.41 -21.25
N THR A 138 1.90 -0.56 -22.27
CA THR A 138 1.90 -0.93 -23.69
C THR A 138 3.19 -1.61 -24.15
N PHE A 139 4.24 -1.58 -23.34
CA PHE A 139 5.54 -2.16 -23.69
C PHE A 139 5.65 -3.66 -23.36
N ARG A 140 4.59 -4.24 -22.78
CA ARG A 140 4.59 -5.63 -22.32
C ARG A 140 3.31 -6.32 -22.77
N ALA A 141 3.38 -7.01 -23.93
CA ALA A 141 2.24 -7.76 -24.48
C ALA A 141 1.61 -8.68 -23.42
N ALA A 142 2.44 -9.43 -22.67
CA ALA A 142 1.97 -10.31 -21.60
C ALA A 142 1.22 -9.58 -20.46
N ALA A 143 1.54 -8.30 -20.19
CA ALA A 143 0.81 -7.52 -19.18
C ALA A 143 -0.58 -7.12 -19.70
N ILE A 144 -0.69 -6.77 -20.97
CA ILE A 144 -1.98 -6.48 -21.62
C ILE A 144 -2.88 -7.71 -21.56
N ASP A 145 -2.37 -8.89 -21.94
CA ASP A 145 -3.13 -10.12 -21.90
C ASP A 145 -3.54 -10.52 -20.48
N GLN A 146 -2.62 -10.39 -19.51
CA GLN A 146 -2.91 -10.63 -18.11
C GLN A 146 -4.00 -9.70 -17.57
N LEU A 147 -3.96 -8.43 -17.93
CA LEU A 147 -4.99 -7.46 -17.53
C LEU A 147 -6.34 -7.83 -18.15
N GLY A 148 -6.36 -8.35 -19.39
CA GLY A 148 -7.56 -8.89 -20.04
C GLY A 148 -8.22 -10.00 -19.24
N VAL A 149 -7.43 -10.98 -18.77
CA VAL A 149 -7.94 -12.07 -17.92
C VAL A 149 -8.57 -11.51 -16.62
N TRP A 150 -7.96 -10.50 -16.02
CA TRP A 150 -8.52 -9.88 -14.84
C TRP A 150 -9.78 -9.06 -15.13
N ALA A 151 -9.82 -8.35 -16.27
CA ALA A 151 -11.01 -7.64 -16.73
C ALA A 151 -12.21 -8.56 -16.89
N ASP A 152 -12.00 -9.72 -17.53
CA ASP A 152 -13.02 -10.75 -17.71
C ASP A 152 -13.50 -11.33 -16.38
N ARG A 153 -12.58 -11.65 -15.46
CA ARG A 153 -12.91 -12.15 -14.11
C ARG A 153 -13.71 -11.14 -13.28
N ALA A 154 -13.32 -9.87 -13.33
CA ALA A 154 -14.05 -8.79 -12.66
C ALA A 154 -15.32 -8.38 -13.41
N GLY A 155 -15.48 -8.81 -14.67
CA GLY A 155 -16.61 -8.48 -15.54
C GLY A 155 -16.66 -6.99 -15.85
N VAL A 156 -15.52 -6.35 -16.13
CA VAL A 156 -15.39 -4.93 -16.45
C VAL A 156 -14.89 -4.73 -17.87
N THR A 157 -15.18 -3.58 -18.49
CA THR A 157 -14.68 -3.25 -19.83
C THR A 157 -13.20 -2.88 -19.76
N MET A 158 -12.41 -3.37 -20.73
CA MET A 158 -11.02 -2.97 -20.92
C MET A 158 -10.81 -2.33 -22.29
N VAL A 159 -10.05 -1.23 -22.31
CA VAL A 159 -9.51 -0.60 -23.51
C VAL A 159 -8.03 -0.97 -23.63
N LYS A 160 -7.66 -1.53 -24.77
CA LYS A 160 -6.29 -1.92 -25.08
C LYS A 160 -5.90 -1.49 -26.48
N SER A 161 -4.61 -1.38 -26.73
CA SER A 161 -4.04 -1.10 -28.04
C SER A 161 -2.95 -2.13 -28.37
N VAL A 162 -2.34 -1.99 -29.54
CA VAL A 162 -1.20 -2.85 -29.91
C VAL A 162 0.04 -2.51 -29.08
N GLU A 163 0.93 -3.49 -28.93
CA GLU A 163 2.19 -3.31 -28.23
C GLU A 163 2.99 -2.13 -28.83
N GLY A 164 3.60 -1.32 -27.97
CA GLY A 164 4.38 -0.15 -28.35
C GLY A 164 3.57 1.11 -28.65
N THR A 165 2.23 1.07 -28.54
CA THR A 165 1.42 2.29 -28.61
C THR A 165 1.79 3.25 -27.46
N ASP A 166 1.72 4.56 -27.72
CA ASP A 166 1.94 5.58 -26.69
C ASP A 166 0.94 5.40 -25.52
N PRO A 167 1.42 5.20 -24.28
CA PRO A 167 0.56 5.03 -23.09
C PRO A 167 -0.49 6.13 -22.93
N ALA A 168 -0.14 7.38 -23.20
CA ALA A 168 -1.06 8.51 -23.10
C ALA A 168 -2.20 8.45 -24.14
N SER A 169 -1.96 7.84 -25.32
CA SER A 169 -3.01 7.60 -26.31
C SER A 169 -4.01 6.55 -25.82
N VAL A 170 -3.53 5.48 -25.17
CA VAL A 170 -4.42 4.45 -24.55
C VAL A 170 -5.26 5.07 -23.44
N VAL A 171 -4.68 5.95 -22.61
CA VAL A 171 -5.45 6.68 -21.58
C VAL A 171 -6.51 7.57 -22.22
N PHE A 172 -6.21 8.28 -23.31
CA PHE A 172 -7.17 9.10 -24.05
C PHE A 172 -8.35 8.25 -24.57
N ASP A 173 -8.06 7.11 -25.22
CA ASP A 173 -9.09 6.21 -25.72
C ASP A 173 -9.92 5.61 -24.58
N THR A 174 -9.29 5.32 -23.44
CA THR A 174 -9.96 4.84 -22.23
C THR A 174 -10.94 5.87 -21.69
N ILE A 175 -10.54 7.14 -21.60
CA ILE A 175 -11.40 8.25 -21.17
C ILE A 175 -12.58 8.41 -22.15
N SER A 176 -12.35 8.36 -23.46
CA SER A 176 -13.39 8.45 -24.47
C SER A 176 -14.41 7.32 -24.34
N SER A 177 -13.93 6.07 -24.15
CA SER A 177 -14.78 4.91 -23.90
C SER A 177 -15.56 5.05 -22.60
N ALA A 178 -14.92 5.52 -21.52
CA ALA A 178 -15.56 5.72 -20.23
C ALA A 178 -16.70 6.77 -20.29
N LYS A 179 -16.45 7.89 -20.97
CA LYS A 179 -17.49 8.92 -21.21
C LYS A 179 -18.69 8.33 -21.96
N SER A 180 -18.44 7.59 -23.05
CA SER A 180 -19.52 7.00 -23.86
C SER A 180 -20.34 5.95 -23.12
N LYS A 181 -19.74 5.25 -22.16
CA LYS A 181 -20.38 4.21 -21.34
C LYS A 181 -20.94 4.71 -20.01
N GLY A 182 -20.82 5.97 -19.72
CA GLY A 182 -21.22 6.55 -18.44
C GLY A 182 -20.50 5.90 -17.24
N ALA A 183 -19.20 5.60 -17.39
CA ALA A 183 -18.41 4.96 -16.33
C ALA A 183 -18.30 5.87 -15.11
N ASP A 184 -18.24 5.26 -13.93
CA ASP A 184 -18.01 5.94 -12.65
C ASP A 184 -16.50 6.05 -12.37
N VAL A 185 -15.72 5.05 -12.76
CA VAL A 185 -14.29 4.98 -12.46
C VAL A 185 -13.51 4.46 -13.67
N ILE A 186 -12.37 5.10 -13.92
CA ILE A 186 -11.34 4.66 -14.87
C ILE A 186 -10.16 4.15 -14.05
N ILE A 187 -9.61 2.97 -14.37
CA ILE A 187 -8.37 2.47 -13.78
C ILE A 187 -7.37 2.23 -14.91
N CYS A 188 -6.20 2.87 -14.84
CA CYS A 188 -5.13 2.70 -15.83
C CYS A 188 -3.93 1.96 -15.23
N ASP A 189 -3.51 0.86 -15.88
CA ASP A 189 -2.20 0.23 -15.65
C ASP A 189 -1.10 1.10 -16.27
N THR A 190 0.07 1.15 -15.67
CA THR A 190 1.22 1.89 -16.20
C THR A 190 2.48 1.04 -16.21
N ALA A 191 3.46 1.42 -17.04
CA ALA A 191 4.75 0.77 -17.07
C ALA A 191 5.51 0.93 -15.74
N GLY A 192 6.25 -0.11 -15.33
CA GLY A 192 6.99 -0.15 -14.06
C GLY A 192 8.50 0.02 -14.20
N ARG A 193 8.98 0.99 -15.01
CA ARG A 193 10.40 1.13 -15.38
C ARG A 193 11.14 2.16 -14.53
N LEU A 194 11.21 1.96 -13.22
CA LEU A 194 11.87 2.90 -12.29
C LEU A 194 13.38 3.10 -12.58
N HIS A 195 14.06 2.11 -13.15
CA HIS A 195 15.46 2.22 -13.54
C HIS A 195 15.72 3.29 -14.63
N ASN A 196 14.68 3.69 -15.37
CA ASN A 196 14.73 4.81 -16.30
C ASN A 196 13.79 5.94 -15.84
N LYS A 197 14.16 6.58 -14.71
CA LYS A 197 13.37 7.62 -14.05
C LYS A 197 12.89 8.70 -15.01
N LYS A 198 13.77 9.20 -15.90
CA LYS A 198 13.42 10.28 -16.81
C LYS A 198 12.27 9.89 -17.74
N ASN A 199 12.36 8.72 -18.37
CA ASN A 199 11.30 8.24 -19.25
C ASN A 199 9.99 8.01 -18.51
N LEU A 200 10.05 7.46 -17.29
CA LEU A 200 8.88 7.27 -16.44
C LEU A 200 8.24 8.61 -16.06
N MET A 201 9.03 9.61 -15.70
CA MET A 201 8.55 10.97 -15.40
C MET A 201 7.85 11.59 -16.61
N ASP A 202 8.48 11.52 -17.78
CA ASP A 202 7.94 12.06 -19.02
C ASP A 202 6.62 11.36 -19.40
N GLU A 203 6.54 10.03 -19.24
CA GLU A 203 5.35 9.24 -19.50
C GLU A 203 4.20 9.61 -18.55
N LEU A 204 4.45 9.62 -17.23
CA LEU A 204 3.44 9.99 -16.23
C LEU A 204 2.99 11.44 -16.37
N ALA A 205 3.92 12.36 -16.68
CA ALA A 205 3.58 13.76 -16.94
C ALA A 205 2.68 13.91 -18.20
N LYS A 206 2.91 13.09 -19.23
CA LYS A 206 2.10 13.06 -20.43
C LYS A 206 0.70 12.50 -20.16
N ILE A 207 0.61 11.41 -19.41
CA ILE A 207 -0.65 10.83 -18.97
C ILE A 207 -1.46 11.84 -18.15
N ASN A 208 -0.85 12.46 -17.14
CA ASN A 208 -1.51 13.48 -16.32
C ASN A 208 -2.00 14.67 -17.13
N ARG A 209 -1.23 15.10 -18.15
CA ARG A 209 -1.65 16.17 -19.07
C ARG A 209 -2.89 15.78 -19.88
N VAL A 210 -2.97 14.53 -20.35
CA VAL A 210 -4.13 14.03 -21.07
C VAL A 210 -5.34 13.99 -20.13
N ILE A 211 -5.20 13.47 -18.93
CA ILE A 211 -6.28 13.43 -17.94
C ILE A 211 -6.78 14.85 -17.63
N GLY A 212 -5.88 15.79 -17.31
CA GLY A 212 -6.25 17.17 -16.98
C GLY A 212 -6.91 17.92 -18.13
N ARG A 213 -6.59 17.57 -19.38
CA ARG A 213 -7.25 18.17 -20.57
C ARG A 213 -8.63 17.57 -20.81
N GLU A 214 -8.76 16.25 -20.73
CA GLU A 214 -10.00 15.53 -21.05
C GLU A 214 -11.00 15.51 -19.90
N LEU A 215 -10.53 15.58 -18.66
CA LEU A 215 -11.28 15.49 -17.42
C LEU A 215 -10.75 16.52 -16.40
N PRO A 216 -10.91 17.83 -16.64
CA PRO A 216 -10.28 18.88 -15.83
C PRO A 216 -10.71 18.88 -14.36
N ASP A 217 -11.93 18.42 -14.09
CA ASP A 217 -12.52 18.42 -12.73
C ASP A 217 -12.50 17.02 -12.09
N ALA A 218 -11.84 16.03 -12.70
CA ALA A 218 -11.85 14.68 -12.19
C ALA A 218 -11.04 14.52 -10.91
N SER A 219 -11.57 13.75 -9.96
CA SER A 219 -10.78 13.19 -8.87
C SER A 219 -9.77 12.20 -9.44
N VAL A 220 -8.49 12.42 -9.17
CA VAL A 220 -7.38 11.56 -9.65
C VAL A 220 -6.66 10.96 -8.47
N GLU A 221 -6.70 9.64 -8.38
CA GLU A 221 -5.91 8.84 -7.43
C GLU A 221 -4.70 8.27 -8.14
N THR A 222 -3.53 8.41 -7.55
CA THR A 222 -2.29 7.75 -7.99
C THR A 222 -1.89 6.75 -6.93
N LEU A 223 -2.15 5.47 -7.19
CA LEU A 223 -1.87 4.37 -6.27
C LEU A 223 -0.51 3.75 -6.60
N LEU A 224 0.42 3.86 -5.67
CA LEU A 224 1.70 3.16 -5.76
C LEU A 224 1.59 1.75 -5.17
N VAL A 225 1.82 0.76 -6.01
CA VAL A 225 1.85 -0.65 -5.58
C VAL A 225 3.28 -1.02 -5.17
N LEU A 226 3.41 -1.57 -3.96
CA LEU A 226 4.67 -2.01 -3.37
C LEU A 226 4.56 -3.47 -2.92
N ASP A 227 5.66 -4.20 -2.97
CA ASP A 227 5.77 -5.58 -2.50
C ASP A 227 6.35 -5.59 -1.08
N ALA A 228 5.55 -6.03 -0.09
CA ALA A 228 5.97 -6.11 1.32
C ALA A 228 7.21 -6.99 1.52
N ALA A 229 7.38 -8.04 0.72
CA ALA A 229 8.52 -8.95 0.84
C ALA A 229 9.88 -8.28 0.56
N THR A 230 9.88 -7.10 -0.08
CA THR A 230 11.10 -6.34 -0.35
C THR A 230 11.60 -5.52 0.84
N GLY A 231 10.82 -5.43 1.93
CA GLY A 231 11.21 -4.74 3.16
C GLY A 231 11.59 -3.28 2.92
N GLN A 232 12.68 -2.79 3.48
CA GLN A 232 13.16 -1.40 3.35
C GLN A 232 13.34 -0.93 1.90
N ASN A 233 13.54 -1.85 0.94
CA ASN A 233 13.56 -1.49 -0.47
C ASN A 233 12.21 -0.94 -0.96
N ALA A 234 11.08 -1.38 -0.39
CA ALA A 234 9.76 -0.80 -0.72
C ALA A 234 9.66 0.67 -0.26
N VAL A 235 10.18 1.01 0.92
CA VAL A 235 10.25 2.39 1.42
C VAL A 235 11.08 3.26 0.49
N ASN A 236 12.25 2.75 0.06
CA ASN A 236 13.11 3.44 -0.90
C ASN A 236 12.41 3.65 -2.25
N GLN A 237 11.71 2.64 -2.77
CA GLN A 237 10.91 2.77 -3.99
C GLN A 237 9.83 3.85 -3.82
N ALA A 238 9.11 3.85 -2.70
CA ALA A 238 8.09 4.86 -2.44
C ALA A 238 8.67 6.28 -2.45
N ARG A 239 9.84 6.46 -1.82
CA ARG A 239 10.56 7.75 -1.82
C ARG A 239 10.96 8.18 -3.24
N GLU A 240 11.43 7.25 -4.06
CA GLU A 240 11.79 7.51 -5.44
C GLU A 240 10.58 7.90 -6.30
N PHE A 241 9.46 7.18 -6.17
CA PHE A 241 8.23 7.51 -6.88
C PHE A 241 7.61 8.83 -6.41
N LYS A 242 7.68 9.16 -5.11
CA LYS A 242 7.23 10.46 -4.56
C LYS A 242 7.95 11.64 -5.20
N ASN A 243 9.22 11.48 -5.60
CA ASN A 243 9.97 12.49 -6.32
C ASN A 243 9.55 12.62 -7.79
N VAL A 244 8.78 11.67 -8.33
CA VAL A 244 8.38 11.60 -9.73
C VAL A 244 6.96 12.10 -9.95
N THR A 245 6.05 11.75 -9.04
CA THR A 245 4.63 12.05 -9.14
C THR A 245 4.00 12.24 -7.78
N ASN A 246 2.84 12.91 -7.75
CA ASN A 246 2.03 13.00 -6.52
C ASN A 246 1.33 11.65 -6.28
N ILE A 247 1.75 10.93 -5.24
CA ILE A 247 1.15 9.66 -4.81
C ILE A 247 0.05 9.98 -3.80
N THR A 248 -1.16 9.49 -4.04
CA THR A 248 -2.30 9.69 -3.16
C THR A 248 -2.56 8.52 -2.23
N GLY A 249 -1.95 7.36 -2.51
CA GLY A 249 -2.09 6.19 -1.67
C GLY A 249 -1.16 5.04 -2.06
N ILE A 250 -0.96 4.16 -1.11
CA ILE A 250 -0.15 2.92 -1.26
C ILE A 250 -1.06 1.70 -1.27
N VAL A 251 -0.73 0.75 -2.12
CA VAL A 251 -1.22 -0.63 -2.05
C VAL A 251 -0.04 -1.52 -1.73
N LEU A 252 -0.04 -2.14 -0.55
CA LEU A 252 1.01 -3.06 -0.15
C LEU A 252 0.58 -4.50 -0.41
N THR A 253 1.28 -5.19 -1.31
CA THR A 253 0.97 -6.57 -1.72
C THR A 253 1.83 -7.60 -0.98
N LYS A 254 1.45 -8.89 -1.07
CA LYS A 254 2.18 -10.06 -0.55
C LYS A 254 2.44 -10.03 0.95
N LEU A 255 1.52 -9.43 1.71
CA LEU A 255 1.65 -9.31 3.16
C LEU A 255 1.61 -10.68 3.84
N ASP A 256 0.85 -11.62 3.30
CA ASP A 256 0.72 -13.01 3.75
C ASP A 256 2.01 -13.84 3.60
N GLY A 257 2.84 -13.45 2.64
CA GLY A 257 4.09 -14.16 2.31
C GLY A 257 5.29 -13.80 3.20
N THR A 258 5.25 -12.72 4.00
CA THR A 258 6.43 -12.10 4.59
C THR A 258 6.30 -11.78 6.07
N ALA A 259 7.44 -11.76 6.78
CA ALA A 259 7.57 -11.19 8.12
C ALA A 259 7.83 -9.67 8.11
N LYS A 260 7.95 -9.07 6.93
CA LYS A 260 8.35 -7.67 6.73
C LYS A 260 7.17 -6.69 6.62
N GLY A 261 5.97 -7.08 7.04
CA GLY A 261 4.78 -6.24 7.00
C GLY A 261 4.91 -4.96 7.84
N GLY A 262 5.84 -4.91 8.79
CA GLY A 262 6.18 -3.73 9.58
C GLY A 262 6.58 -2.49 8.76
N ILE A 263 6.95 -2.65 7.49
CA ILE A 263 7.27 -1.53 6.58
C ILE A 263 6.12 -0.55 6.37
N ILE A 264 4.88 -0.92 6.70
CA ILE A 264 3.74 0.00 6.69
C ILE A 264 4.01 1.22 7.58
N ILE A 265 4.65 1.00 8.73
CA ILE A 265 4.93 2.05 9.72
C ILE A 265 5.87 3.13 9.14
N PRO A 266 7.09 2.80 8.64
CA PRO A 266 7.95 3.81 8.03
C PRO A 266 7.38 4.44 6.76
N ILE A 267 6.60 3.71 5.95
CA ILE A 267 5.94 4.30 4.78
C ILE A 267 5.02 5.44 5.21
N LYS A 268 4.17 5.23 6.21
CA LYS A 268 3.27 6.28 6.71
C LYS A 268 4.07 7.38 7.43
N ASN A 269 4.98 7.01 8.31
CA ASN A 269 5.73 7.95 9.15
C ASN A 269 6.70 8.83 8.35
N GLU A 270 7.58 8.22 7.54
CA GLU A 270 8.63 8.95 6.83
C GLU A 270 8.13 9.66 5.56
N LEU A 271 7.14 9.09 4.89
CA LEU A 271 6.67 9.60 3.61
C LEU A 271 5.35 10.34 3.70
N ASN A 272 4.62 10.19 4.79
CA ASN A 272 3.27 10.74 4.98
C ASN A 272 2.34 10.43 3.79
N ILE A 273 2.37 9.17 3.32
CA ILE A 273 1.49 8.67 2.26
C ILE A 273 0.58 7.62 2.89
N PRO A 274 -0.76 7.73 2.74
CA PRO A 274 -1.67 6.77 3.33
C PRO A 274 -1.56 5.40 2.64
N VAL A 275 -1.61 4.32 3.43
CA VAL A 275 -1.84 2.98 2.90
C VAL A 275 -3.35 2.81 2.75
N LYS A 276 -3.83 2.54 1.54
CA LYS A 276 -5.26 2.39 1.26
C LYS A 276 -5.71 0.93 1.17
N PHE A 277 -4.82 0.07 0.68
CA PHE A 277 -5.11 -1.36 0.53
C PHE A 277 -3.92 -2.23 0.89
N VAL A 278 -4.23 -3.45 1.33
CA VAL A 278 -3.25 -4.52 1.55
C VAL A 278 -3.67 -5.80 0.82
N GLY A 279 -2.72 -6.43 0.13
CA GLY A 279 -2.90 -7.73 -0.51
C GLY A 279 -2.44 -8.84 0.43
N VAL A 280 -3.36 -9.76 0.73
CA VAL A 280 -3.18 -10.83 1.71
C VAL A 280 -3.36 -12.22 1.09
N GLY A 281 -3.10 -12.36 -0.20
CA GLY A 281 -3.21 -13.62 -0.94
C GLY A 281 -3.41 -13.40 -2.43
N GLU A 282 -3.60 -14.49 -3.19
CA GLU A 282 -3.70 -14.48 -4.66
C GLU A 282 -5.15 -14.43 -5.18
N GLY A 283 -6.15 -14.74 -4.35
CA GLY A 283 -7.57 -14.74 -4.72
C GLY A 283 -8.09 -13.34 -5.07
N ILE A 284 -9.19 -13.28 -5.82
CA ILE A 284 -9.82 -12.01 -6.23
C ILE A 284 -10.29 -11.17 -5.03
N ASP A 285 -10.64 -11.83 -3.92
CA ASP A 285 -11.11 -11.22 -2.67
C ASP A 285 -9.99 -10.97 -1.65
N ASP A 286 -8.71 -11.14 -2.04
CA ASP A 286 -7.56 -11.01 -1.15
C ASP A 286 -6.88 -9.63 -1.26
N LEU A 287 -7.59 -8.61 -1.73
CA LEU A 287 -7.25 -7.21 -1.55
C LEU A 287 -8.21 -6.63 -0.51
N GLN A 288 -7.64 -6.14 0.60
CA GLN A 288 -8.42 -5.62 1.71
C GLN A 288 -8.17 -4.11 1.86
N THR A 289 -9.19 -3.36 2.24
CA THR A 289 -9.01 -1.97 2.66
C THR A 289 -8.13 -1.96 3.90
N PHE A 290 -7.13 -1.10 3.94
CA PHE A 290 -6.27 -0.98 5.10
C PHE A 290 -7.02 -0.35 6.27
N SER A 291 -6.78 -0.88 7.46
CA SER A 291 -7.20 -0.29 8.73
C SER A 291 -6.02 -0.30 9.70
N SER A 292 -5.63 0.89 10.16
CA SER A 292 -4.55 1.08 11.15
C SER A 292 -4.83 0.29 12.42
N LYS A 293 -6.09 0.30 12.88
CA LYS A 293 -6.52 -0.44 14.04
C LYS A 293 -6.36 -1.95 13.85
N GLU A 294 -6.90 -2.49 12.73
CA GLU A 294 -6.82 -3.94 12.46
C GLU A 294 -5.38 -4.41 12.26
N PHE A 295 -4.54 -3.57 11.66
CA PHE A 295 -3.13 -3.85 11.49
C PHE A 295 -2.41 -3.96 12.84
N VAL A 296 -2.62 -2.98 13.71
CA VAL A 296 -1.99 -2.95 15.05
C VAL A 296 -2.52 -4.09 15.93
N ASP A 297 -3.83 -4.33 15.92
CA ASP A 297 -4.45 -5.46 16.62
C ASP A 297 -3.93 -6.81 16.08
N GLY A 298 -3.74 -6.91 14.75
CA GLY A 298 -3.19 -8.11 14.11
C GLY A 298 -1.75 -8.43 14.49
N ILE A 299 -0.95 -7.40 14.83
CA ILE A 299 0.44 -7.57 15.29
C ILE A 299 0.50 -7.87 16.79
N PHE A 300 -0.22 -7.13 17.62
CA PHE A 300 0.01 -7.14 19.08
C PHE A 300 -0.98 -7.98 19.89
N ASP A 301 -2.18 -8.24 19.38
CA ASP A 301 -3.19 -9.02 20.12
C ASP A 301 -2.95 -10.51 19.96
N GLU A 302 -3.10 -11.25 21.06
CA GLU A 302 -3.09 -12.70 21.06
C GLU A 302 -4.40 -13.24 20.47
N GLU A 303 -4.34 -14.38 19.79
CA GLU A 303 -5.55 -15.09 19.39
C GLU A 303 -6.28 -15.59 20.65
N ASN A 304 -7.50 -15.12 20.83
CA ASN A 304 -8.43 -15.71 21.80
C ASN A 304 -8.99 -17.02 21.26
#